data_d50c0f440607c577260b4952c0643982
#
_entry.id   d50c0f440607c577260b4952c0643982
#
_cell.length_a   1.000
_cell.length_b   1.000
_cell.length_c   1.000
_cell.angle_alpha   90.00
_cell.angle_beta   90.00
_cell.angle_gamma   90.00
#
_symmetry.space_group_name_H-M   'P 1'
#
loop_
_entity.id
_entity.type
_entity.pdbx_description
1 polymer ?
#
loop_
_entity_poly.entity_id
_entity_poly.type
_entity_poly.pdbx_seq_one_letter_code
_entity_poly.pdbx_strand_id
1 'polypeptide(L)'
;MTPEEKLKVCSICKNRKHSIKEGLICGKTGRKPEFADECPDFDFDIAEQERLKKNTAELAEADHRRSGAFGFYIGFIAAGALAFIMTFLAYAPFTLADLLSLPFLFAIFYVYFSAYAIYAYIEKKSDAIFIAKYLSVILLLSGLPTLFTGNLTDIIFNLGVPVGFFLFLTYSKEINKRMPKEERKLTKLNKIMVILSIIVQVFLYIGDFMGTELHAATVMDSDEKMLKEIC
;
A
#
# COMPACT_ATOMS: atom_id res chain seq x y z
N MET A 1 37.60 -19.68 7.95
CA MET A 1 36.67 -18.57 8.39
C MET A 1 37.41 -17.23 8.42
N THR A 2 36.75 -16.17 7.97
CA THR A 2 37.27 -14.80 8.09
C THR A 2 37.22 -14.29 9.53
N PRO A 3 38.02 -13.28 9.92
CA PRO A 3 37.93 -12.69 11.26
C PRO A 3 36.52 -12.22 11.64
N GLU A 4 35.76 -11.70 10.68
CA GLU A 4 34.38 -11.26 10.89
C GLU A 4 33.42 -12.42 11.15
N GLU A 5 33.60 -13.54 10.46
CA GLU A 5 32.79 -14.76 10.68
C GLU A 5 33.06 -15.34 12.08
N LYS A 6 34.32 -15.37 12.52
CA LYS A 6 34.69 -15.80 13.88
C LYS A 6 34.04 -14.92 14.96
N LEU A 7 34.03 -13.60 14.76
CA LEU A 7 33.34 -12.67 15.66
C LEU A 7 31.83 -12.90 15.70
N LYS A 8 31.19 -13.22 14.57
CA LYS A 8 29.77 -13.57 14.52
C LYS A 8 29.45 -14.82 15.32
N VAL A 9 30.28 -15.87 15.22
CA VAL A 9 30.13 -17.08 16.03
C VAL A 9 30.29 -16.77 17.52
N CYS A 10 31.31 -16.02 17.91
CA CYS A 10 31.51 -15.61 19.28
C CYS A 10 30.45 -14.71 19.86
N SER A 11 29.76 -13.90 19.02
CA SER A 11 28.70 -13.03 19.50
C SER A 11 27.48 -13.75 20.08
N ILE A 12 27.25 -15.00 19.67
CA ILE A 12 26.17 -15.88 20.14
C ILE A 12 26.66 -16.99 21.09
N CYS A 13 27.87 -16.85 21.64
CA CYS A 13 28.46 -17.81 22.59
C CYS A 13 28.25 -17.31 24.03
N LYS A 14 27.88 -18.21 24.95
CA LYS A 14 27.75 -17.90 26.38
C LYS A 14 29.08 -17.48 27.02
N ASN A 15 30.21 -17.99 26.50
CA ASN A 15 31.54 -17.67 26.97
C ASN A 15 32.08 -16.31 26.46
N ARG A 16 31.27 -15.49 25.81
CA ARG A 16 31.70 -14.17 25.34
C ARG A 16 31.94 -13.19 26.50
N LYS A 17 32.95 -12.37 26.32
CA LYS A 17 33.20 -11.20 27.18
C LYS A 17 33.48 -9.96 26.30
N HIS A 18 33.10 -8.79 26.79
CA HIS A 18 33.44 -7.53 26.16
C HIS A 18 34.60 -6.86 26.91
N SER A 19 35.70 -6.62 26.21
CA SER A 19 36.82 -5.83 26.66
C SER A 19 36.72 -4.43 26.05
N ILE A 20 36.92 -3.39 26.87
CA ILE A 20 36.94 -1.98 26.39
C ILE A 20 38.08 -1.75 25.39
N LYS A 21 39.21 -2.47 25.54
CA LYS A 21 40.38 -2.29 24.68
C LYS A 21 40.35 -3.18 23.43
N GLU A 22 39.84 -4.40 23.53
CA GLU A 22 39.97 -5.41 22.48
C GLU A 22 38.65 -5.78 21.80
N GLY A 23 37.52 -5.27 22.32
CA GLY A 23 36.19 -5.59 21.82
C GLY A 23 35.70 -6.94 22.33
N LEU A 24 35.17 -7.79 21.44
CA LEU A 24 34.65 -9.12 21.78
C LEU A 24 35.81 -10.12 21.93
N ILE A 25 35.91 -10.74 23.12
CA ILE A 25 36.92 -11.74 23.47
C ILE A 25 36.26 -13.02 24.03
N CYS A 26 36.96 -14.13 23.96
CA CYS A 26 36.54 -15.35 24.63
C CYS A 26 36.75 -15.24 26.13
N GLY A 27 35.73 -15.50 26.96
CA GLY A 27 35.82 -15.46 28.42
C GLY A 27 36.69 -16.57 29.03
N LYS A 28 36.91 -17.68 28.34
CA LYS A 28 37.77 -18.78 28.76
C LYS A 28 39.24 -18.51 28.46
N THR A 29 39.55 -18.00 27.26
CA THR A 29 40.93 -17.75 26.83
C THR A 29 41.42 -16.33 27.11
N GLY A 30 40.53 -15.40 27.32
CA GLY A 30 40.85 -13.97 27.47
C GLY A 30 41.34 -13.28 26.20
N ARG A 31 41.28 -13.95 25.04
CA ARG A 31 41.82 -13.49 23.76
C ARG A 31 40.73 -13.33 22.70
N LYS A 32 41.05 -12.63 21.59
CA LYS A 32 40.20 -12.64 20.40
C LYS A 32 40.00 -14.02 19.83
N PRO A 33 38.88 -14.30 19.11
CA PRO A 33 38.62 -15.64 18.58
C PRO A 33 39.68 -16.05 17.53
N GLU A 34 40.49 -17.08 17.87
CA GLU A 34 41.57 -17.61 17.02
C GLU A 34 41.36 -19.12 16.78
N PHE A 35 40.28 -19.48 16.11
CA PHE A 35 40.01 -20.86 15.68
C PHE A 35 39.98 -20.94 14.14
N ALA A 36 40.32 -22.11 13.58
CA ALA A 36 40.35 -22.28 12.11
C ALA A 36 38.94 -22.42 11.54
N ASP A 37 38.22 -23.47 11.93
CA ASP A 37 36.90 -23.82 11.43
C ASP A 37 35.81 -23.75 12.49
N GLU A 38 36.03 -24.40 13.64
CA GLU A 38 35.08 -24.46 14.77
C GLU A 38 35.73 -24.05 16.06
N CYS A 39 34.99 -23.37 16.94
CA CYS A 39 35.48 -23.07 18.28
C CYS A 39 35.22 -24.27 19.21
N PRO A 40 36.29 -24.88 19.83
CA PRO A 40 36.12 -26.04 20.69
C PRO A 40 35.33 -25.71 21.97
N ASP A 41 35.35 -24.48 22.41
CA ASP A 41 34.64 -23.99 23.60
C ASP A 41 33.32 -23.29 23.31
N PHE A 42 32.75 -23.50 22.11
CA PHE A 42 31.50 -22.89 21.73
C PHE A 42 30.33 -23.43 22.54
N ASP A 43 29.66 -22.56 23.29
CA ASP A 43 28.42 -22.85 24.01
C ASP A 43 27.34 -21.87 23.55
N PHE A 44 26.33 -22.38 22.88
CA PHE A 44 25.33 -21.61 22.20
C PHE A 44 24.40 -20.86 23.18
N ASP A 45 24.28 -19.53 23.00
CA ASP A 45 23.39 -18.68 23.77
C ASP A 45 22.12 -18.34 22.96
N ILE A 46 21.06 -19.11 23.19
CA ILE A 46 19.77 -18.96 22.52
C ILE A 46 19.17 -17.56 22.78
N ALA A 47 19.25 -17.11 24.05
CA ALA A 47 18.65 -15.81 24.43
C ALA A 47 19.34 -14.64 23.72
N GLU A 48 20.66 -14.69 23.58
CA GLU A 48 21.39 -13.65 22.87
C GLU A 48 21.15 -13.70 21.35
N GLN A 49 20.99 -14.87 20.77
CA GLN A 49 20.63 -15.00 19.37
C GLN A 49 19.26 -14.38 19.09
N GLU A 50 18.28 -14.65 19.95
CA GLU A 50 16.94 -14.04 19.83
C GLU A 50 17.00 -12.52 20.00
N ARG A 51 17.79 -12.02 20.97
CA ARG A 51 18.01 -10.58 21.16
C ARG A 51 18.63 -9.93 19.95
N LEU A 52 19.65 -10.53 19.34
CA LEU A 52 20.30 -10.02 18.13
C LEU A 52 19.35 -10.03 16.93
N LYS A 53 18.56 -11.10 16.77
CA LYS A 53 17.51 -11.14 15.71
C LYS A 53 16.48 -10.03 15.89
N LYS A 54 16.03 -9.81 17.13
CA LYS A 54 15.08 -8.74 17.44
C LYS A 54 15.66 -7.35 17.13
N ASN A 55 16.87 -7.07 17.61
CA ASN A 55 17.53 -5.78 17.35
C ASN A 55 17.76 -5.54 15.85
N THR A 56 18.19 -6.55 15.09
CA THR A 56 18.37 -6.40 13.64
C THR A 56 17.05 -6.17 12.92
N ALA A 57 15.96 -6.81 13.37
CA ALA A 57 14.64 -6.57 12.82
C ALA A 57 14.11 -5.16 13.13
N GLU A 58 14.33 -4.65 14.35
CA GLU A 58 13.96 -3.30 14.75
C GLU A 58 14.74 -2.23 13.95
N LEU A 59 16.05 -2.43 13.75
CA LEU A 59 16.86 -1.54 12.93
C LEU A 59 16.42 -1.53 11.46
N ALA A 60 16.12 -2.70 10.89
CA ALA A 60 15.60 -2.81 9.53
C ALA A 60 14.24 -2.12 9.38
N GLU A 61 13.37 -2.21 10.39
CA GLU A 61 12.08 -1.52 10.41
C GLU A 61 12.25 0.00 10.52
N ALA A 62 13.15 0.48 11.37
CA ALA A 62 13.43 1.90 11.51
C ALA A 62 14.00 2.50 10.22
N ASP A 63 14.90 1.77 9.54
CA ASP A 63 15.44 2.17 8.23
C ASP A 63 14.34 2.23 7.16
N HIS A 64 13.47 1.22 7.13
CA HIS A 64 12.34 1.22 6.19
C HIS A 64 11.38 2.39 6.43
N ARG A 65 11.03 2.71 7.68
CA ARG A 65 10.17 3.87 7.99
C ARG A 65 10.78 5.21 7.57
N ARG A 66 12.11 5.30 7.53
CA ARG A 66 12.82 6.47 7.01
C ARG A 66 12.95 6.48 5.48
N SER A 67 12.63 5.39 4.81
CA SER A 67 12.75 5.30 3.37
C SER A 67 11.72 6.19 2.65
N GLY A 68 12.12 6.80 1.54
CA GLY A 68 11.21 7.55 0.68
C GLY A 68 10.06 6.69 0.14
N ALA A 69 10.29 5.39 -0.03
CA ALA A 69 9.26 4.44 -0.48
C ALA A 69 8.11 4.29 0.54
N PHE A 70 8.42 4.30 1.85
CA PHE A 70 7.40 4.29 2.91
C PHE A 70 6.57 5.57 2.87
N GLY A 71 7.23 6.72 2.85
CA GLY A 71 6.56 8.03 2.79
C GLY A 71 5.69 8.18 1.54
N PHE A 72 6.20 7.75 0.38
CA PHE A 72 5.46 7.78 -0.88
C PHE A 72 4.22 6.88 -0.84
N TYR A 73 4.34 5.65 -0.32
CA TYR A 73 3.21 4.73 -0.19
C TYR A 73 2.09 5.32 0.68
N ILE A 74 2.44 5.74 1.91
CA ILE A 74 1.46 6.31 2.85
C ILE A 74 0.88 7.61 2.30
N GLY A 75 1.73 8.52 1.81
CA GLY A 75 1.32 9.83 1.30
C GLY A 75 0.38 9.72 0.11
N PHE A 76 0.65 8.82 -0.83
CA PHE A 76 -0.21 8.62 -1.99
C PHE A 76 -1.61 8.13 -1.60
N ILE A 77 -1.69 7.10 -0.75
CA ILE A 77 -2.99 6.55 -0.33
C ILE A 77 -3.76 7.55 0.53
N ALA A 78 -3.08 8.25 1.47
CA ALA A 78 -3.70 9.26 2.31
C ALA A 78 -4.20 10.47 1.49
N ALA A 79 -3.43 10.94 0.51
CA ALA A 79 -3.83 12.03 -0.37
C ALA A 79 -5.07 11.65 -1.21
N GLY A 80 -5.12 10.42 -1.73
CA GLY A 80 -6.29 9.91 -2.45
C GLY A 80 -7.54 9.87 -1.57
N ALA A 81 -7.43 9.34 -0.34
CA ALA A 81 -8.54 9.30 0.60
C ALA A 81 -9.01 10.71 1.00
N LEU A 82 -8.08 11.65 1.24
CA LEU A 82 -8.40 13.03 1.55
C LEU A 82 -9.11 13.73 0.38
N ALA A 83 -8.63 13.54 -0.85
CA ALA A 83 -9.26 14.08 -2.04
C ALA A 83 -10.72 13.60 -2.18
N PHE A 84 -10.98 12.31 -1.94
CA PHE A 84 -12.34 11.76 -1.93
C PHE A 84 -13.22 12.41 -0.85
N ILE A 85 -12.71 12.55 0.37
CA ILE A 85 -13.44 13.18 1.48
C ILE A 85 -13.75 14.65 1.14
N MET A 86 -12.79 15.40 0.63
CA MET A 86 -12.98 16.81 0.27
C MET A 86 -13.96 16.99 -0.89
N THR A 87 -13.88 16.16 -1.92
CA THR A 87 -14.86 16.15 -3.01
C THR A 87 -16.26 15.90 -2.46
N PHE A 88 -16.38 14.94 -1.56
CA PHE A 88 -17.65 14.60 -0.95
C PHE A 88 -18.22 15.76 -0.12
N LEU A 89 -17.41 16.38 0.74
CA LEU A 89 -17.84 17.53 1.57
C LEU A 89 -18.24 18.75 0.73
N ALA A 90 -17.69 18.89 -0.48
CA ALA A 90 -18.06 19.98 -1.38
C ALA A 90 -19.51 19.91 -1.90
N TYR A 91 -20.13 18.73 -1.84
CA TYR A 91 -21.53 18.52 -2.23
C TYR A 91 -22.51 18.63 -1.05
N ALA A 92 -22.05 18.99 0.15
CA ALA A 92 -22.94 19.21 1.30
C ALA A 92 -23.89 20.44 1.08
N PRO A 93 -25.12 20.42 1.61
CA PRO A 93 -25.71 19.48 2.59
C PRO A 93 -26.29 18.21 1.92
N PHE A 94 -26.07 17.07 2.60
CA PHE A 94 -26.56 15.77 2.13
C PHE A 94 -28.00 15.51 2.55
N THR A 95 -28.79 14.94 1.67
CA THR A 95 -30.06 14.32 2.02
C THR A 95 -29.87 12.86 2.46
N LEU A 96 -30.88 12.26 3.10
CA LEU A 96 -30.84 10.83 3.43
C LEU A 96 -30.71 9.95 2.16
N ALA A 97 -31.29 10.39 1.04
CA ALA A 97 -31.18 9.70 -0.24
C ALA A 97 -29.74 9.72 -0.76
N ASP A 98 -29.02 10.83 -0.61
CA ASP A 98 -27.60 10.93 -1.01
C ASP A 98 -26.72 9.97 -0.22
N LEU A 99 -26.99 9.79 1.09
CA LEU A 99 -26.27 8.85 1.95
C LEU A 99 -26.46 7.37 1.53
N LEU A 100 -27.58 7.05 0.89
CA LEU A 100 -27.86 5.72 0.36
C LEU A 100 -27.50 5.57 -1.12
N SER A 101 -26.96 6.63 -1.72
CA SER A 101 -26.58 6.61 -3.13
C SER A 101 -25.36 5.74 -3.40
N LEU A 102 -25.26 5.19 -4.62
CA LEU A 102 -24.11 4.38 -5.03
C LEU A 102 -22.77 5.15 -4.96
N PRO A 103 -22.66 6.44 -5.34
CA PRO A 103 -21.44 7.23 -5.18
C PRO A 103 -20.99 7.32 -3.71
N PHE A 104 -21.92 7.47 -2.77
CA PHE A 104 -21.60 7.52 -1.35
C PHE A 104 -21.06 6.18 -0.84
N LEU A 105 -21.71 5.06 -1.20
CA LEU A 105 -21.24 3.73 -0.85
C LEU A 105 -19.84 3.48 -1.42
N PHE A 106 -19.58 3.93 -2.65
CA PHE A 106 -18.27 3.82 -3.26
C PHE A 106 -17.20 4.63 -2.48
N ALA A 107 -17.52 5.87 -2.06
CA ALA A 107 -16.64 6.69 -1.25
C ALA A 107 -16.30 6.03 0.10
N ILE A 108 -17.28 5.40 0.76
CA ILE A 108 -17.06 4.63 2.00
C ILE A 108 -16.10 3.47 1.74
N PHE A 109 -16.29 2.69 0.67
CA PHE A 109 -15.39 1.60 0.32
C PHE A 109 -13.97 2.11 0.05
N TYR A 110 -13.84 3.22 -0.68
CA TYR A 110 -12.53 3.78 -1.00
C TYR A 110 -11.78 4.23 0.25
N VAL A 111 -12.44 4.96 1.16
CA VAL A 111 -11.87 5.40 2.44
C VAL A 111 -11.51 4.21 3.32
N TYR A 112 -12.38 3.21 3.41
CA TYR A 112 -12.13 1.97 4.15
C TYR A 112 -10.86 1.26 3.63
N PHE A 113 -10.76 1.01 2.33
CA PHE A 113 -9.60 0.33 1.75
C PHE A 113 -8.33 1.16 1.88
N SER A 114 -8.42 2.49 1.80
CA SER A 114 -7.28 3.38 2.00
C SER A 114 -6.74 3.28 3.43
N ALA A 115 -7.60 3.38 4.43
CA ALA A 115 -7.23 3.23 5.84
C ALA A 115 -6.68 1.82 6.11
N TYR A 116 -7.33 0.79 5.58
CA TYR A 116 -6.89 -0.59 5.73
C TYR A 116 -5.54 -0.84 5.04
N ALA A 117 -5.29 -0.32 3.84
CA ALA A 117 -4.03 -0.46 3.13
C ALA A 117 -2.85 0.13 3.92
N ILE A 118 -3.06 1.32 4.52
CA ILE A 118 -2.06 1.95 5.38
C ILE A 118 -1.80 1.08 6.62
N TYR A 119 -2.85 0.69 7.34
CA TYR A 119 -2.74 -0.16 8.52
C TYR A 119 -2.06 -1.50 8.21
N ALA A 120 -2.53 -2.19 7.17
CA ALA A 120 -2.00 -3.48 6.76
C ALA A 120 -0.53 -3.40 6.31
N TYR A 121 -0.11 -2.29 5.71
CA TYR A 121 1.28 -2.09 5.32
C TYR A 121 2.19 -1.85 6.53
N ILE A 122 1.74 -1.08 7.52
CA ILE A 122 2.45 -0.89 8.79
C ILE A 122 2.61 -2.22 9.52
N GLU A 123 1.54 -3.00 9.64
CA GLU A 123 1.50 -4.30 10.31
C GLU A 123 2.06 -5.47 9.47
N LYS A 124 2.62 -5.22 8.29
CA LYS A 124 3.17 -6.24 7.37
C LYS A 124 2.17 -7.34 7.01
N LYS A 125 0.89 -7.02 6.91
CA LYS A 125 -0.13 -8.00 6.52
C LYS A 125 0.00 -8.39 5.04
N SER A 126 -0.24 -9.64 4.74
CA SER A 126 -0.05 -10.26 3.42
C SER A 126 -0.86 -9.61 2.28
N ASP A 127 -1.96 -8.97 2.59
CA ASP A 127 -2.89 -8.36 1.63
C ASP A 127 -2.68 -6.85 1.39
N ALA A 128 -1.78 -6.20 2.15
CA ALA A 128 -1.55 -4.76 2.07
C ALA A 128 -1.26 -4.26 0.65
N ILE A 129 -0.32 -4.91 -0.05
CA ILE A 129 0.07 -4.50 -1.40
C ILE A 129 -1.02 -4.82 -2.42
N PHE A 130 -1.79 -5.89 -2.21
CA PHE A 130 -2.91 -6.22 -3.08
C PHE A 130 -4.00 -5.14 -2.99
N ILE A 131 -4.37 -4.71 -1.78
CA ILE A 131 -5.37 -3.66 -1.56
C ILE A 131 -4.88 -2.32 -2.14
N ALA A 132 -3.59 -1.96 -1.96
CA ALA A 132 -3.05 -0.75 -2.56
C ALA A 132 -3.08 -0.77 -4.10
N LYS A 133 -2.78 -1.91 -4.74
CA LYS A 133 -2.93 -2.07 -6.19
C LYS A 133 -4.38 -1.98 -6.63
N TYR A 134 -5.27 -2.57 -5.87
CA TYR A 134 -6.71 -2.49 -6.12
C TYR A 134 -7.18 -1.02 -6.09
N LEU A 135 -6.77 -0.22 -5.09
CA LEU A 135 -7.07 1.21 -5.05
C LEU A 135 -6.55 1.96 -6.29
N SER A 136 -5.34 1.63 -6.76
CA SER A 136 -4.79 2.22 -7.98
C SER A 136 -5.64 1.89 -9.21
N VAL A 137 -6.12 0.65 -9.31
CA VAL A 137 -7.01 0.23 -10.42
C VAL A 137 -8.35 0.94 -10.35
N ILE A 138 -8.93 1.09 -9.17
CA ILE A 138 -10.18 1.85 -8.98
C ILE A 138 -10.01 3.30 -9.43
N LEU A 139 -8.94 3.98 -8.98
CA LEU A 139 -8.66 5.35 -9.39
C LEU A 139 -8.48 5.46 -10.91
N LEU A 140 -7.77 4.49 -11.51
CA LEU A 140 -7.58 4.44 -12.96
C LEU A 140 -8.93 4.31 -13.68
N LEU A 141 -9.79 3.39 -13.25
CA LEU A 141 -11.12 3.21 -13.83
C LEU A 141 -11.96 4.47 -13.67
N SER A 142 -11.99 5.08 -12.49
CA SER A 142 -12.72 6.33 -12.25
C SER A 142 -12.22 7.50 -13.12
N GLY A 143 -10.95 7.47 -13.52
CA GLY A 143 -10.36 8.48 -14.40
C GLY A 143 -10.61 8.26 -15.90
N LEU A 144 -11.09 7.09 -16.34
CA LEU A 144 -11.30 6.82 -17.77
C LEU A 144 -12.17 7.83 -18.50
N PRO A 145 -13.27 8.37 -17.93
CA PRO A 145 -14.08 9.39 -18.60
C PRO A 145 -13.29 10.64 -18.98
N THR A 146 -12.22 10.98 -18.25
CA THR A 146 -11.40 12.17 -18.58
C THR A 146 -10.66 12.06 -19.92
N LEU A 147 -10.54 10.86 -20.50
CA LEU A 147 -10.02 10.68 -21.86
C LEU A 147 -10.89 11.36 -22.93
N PHE A 148 -12.18 11.48 -22.66
CA PHE A 148 -13.14 12.01 -23.61
C PHE A 148 -13.49 13.49 -23.36
N THR A 149 -13.36 13.95 -22.13
CA THR A 149 -13.82 15.27 -21.69
C THR A 149 -12.71 16.13 -21.07
N GLY A 150 -11.63 15.49 -20.63
CA GLY A 150 -10.55 16.13 -19.87
C GLY A 150 -9.51 16.81 -20.74
N ASN A 151 -8.87 17.82 -20.18
CA ASN A 151 -7.65 18.40 -20.75
C ASN A 151 -6.43 17.48 -20.42
N LEU A 152 -5.27 17.77 -21.03
CA LEU A 152 -4.05 16.98 -20.84
C LEU A 152 -3.65 16.86 -19.37
N THR A 153 -3.87 17.90 -18.58
CA THR A 153 -3.55 17.88 -17.13
C THR A 153 -4.42 16.87 -16.39
N ASP A 154 -5.73 16.86 -16.66
CA ASP A 154 -6.67 15.93 -16.02
C ASP A 154 -6.35 14.48 -16.40
N ILE A 155 -5.98 14.23 -17.66
CA ILE A 155 -5.54 12.90 -18.13
C ILE A 155 -4.28 12.44 -17.37
N ILE A 156 -3.27 13.31 -17.26
CA ILE A 156 -2.05 12.98 -16.54
C ILE A 156 -2.33 12.64 -15.07
N PHE A 157 -3.14 13.46 -14.39
CA PHE A 157 -3.43 13.23 -12.96
C PHE A 157 -4.35 12.03 -12.74
N ASN A 158 -5.41 11.88 -13.49
CA ASN A 158 -6.41 10.84 -13.25
C ASN A 158 -6.01 9.47 -13.80
N LEU A 159 -5.12 9.39 -14.79
CA LEU A 159 -4.65 8.13 -15.34
C LEU A 159 -3.16 7.90 -15.07
N GLY A 160 -2.30 8.89 -15.30
CA GLY A 160 -0.85 8.75 -15.18
C GLY A 160 -0.41 8.47 -13.75
N VAL A 161 -0.98 9.19 -12.77
CA VAL A 161 -0.61 9.05 -11.36
C VAL A 161 -1.00 7.67 -10.79
N PRO A 162 -2.22 7.15 -10.97
CA PRO A 162 -2.56 5.78 -10.55
C PRO A 162 -1.73 4.69 -11.22
N VAL A 163 -1.45 4.82 -12.52
CA VAL A 163 -0.55 3.89 -13.25
C VAL A 163 0.85 3.93 -12.65
N GLY A 164 1.40 5.11 -12.44
CA GLY A 164 2.72 5.28 -11.82
C GLY A 164 2.80 4.64 -10.45
N PHE A 165 1.77 4.82 -9.61
CA PHE A 165 1.70 4.18 -8.29
C PHE A 165 1.59 2.65 -8.38
N PHE A 166 0.78 2.13 -9.30
CA PHE A 166 0.66 0.68 -9.54
C PHE A 166 2.02 0.07 -9.95
N LEU A 167 2.74 0.74 -10.85
CA LEU A 167 4.08 0.32 -11.28
C LEU A 167 5.08 0.39 -10.11
N PHE A 168 5.04 1.45 -9.31
CA PHE A 168 5.83 1.58 -8.10
C PHE A 168 5.62 0.40 -7.15
N LEU A 169 4.36 0.02 -6.84
CA LEU A 169 4.04 -1.12 -6.00
C LEU A 169 4.53 -2.45 -6.57
N THR A 170 4.68 -2.53 -7.89
CA THR A 170 5.07 -3.76 -8.59
C THR A 170 6.59 -3.93 -8.64
N TYR A 171 7.33 -2.85 -8.90
CA TYR A 171 8.74 -2.89 -9.21
C TYR A 171 9.66 -2.32 -8.12
N SER A 172 9.14 -1.60 -7.12
CA SER A 172 9.95 -1.05 -6.04
C SER A 172 10.69 -2.15 -5.27
N LYS A 173 12.02 -2.02 -5.22
CA LYS A 173 12.89 -2.94 -4.46
C LYS A 173 12.57 -2.89 -2.97
N GLU A 174 12.29 -1.71 -2.41
CA GLU A 174 11.97 -1.50 -1.00
C GLU A 174 10.65 -2.20 -0.61
N ILE A 175 9.61 -2.07 -1.44
CA ILE A 175 8.33 -2.76 -1.24
C ILE A 175 8.51 -4.27 -1.32
N ASN A 176 9.28 -4.76 -2.30
CA ASN A 176 9.51 -6.20 -2.47
C ASN A 176 10.37 -6.78 -1.34
N LYS A 177 11.33 -6.01 -0.80
CA LYS A 177 12.13 -6.41 0.36
C LYS A 177 11.29 -6.53 1.63
N ARG A 178 10.35 -5.58 1.84
CA ARG A 178 9.46 -5.59 3.02
C ARG A 178 8.41 -6.67 2.96
N MET A 179 7.83 -6.89 1.80
CA MET A 179 6.73 -7.84 1.56
C MET A 179 7.00 -8.64 0.30
N PRO A 180 7.67 -9.81 0.40
CA PRO A 180 7.95 -10.69 -0.72
C PRO A 180 6.67 -11.05 -1.49
N LYS A 181 6.77 -11.20 -2.82
CA LYS A 181 5.61 -11.45 -3.68
C LYS A 181 4.89 -12.76 -3.33
N GLU A 182 5.64 -13.76 -2.89
CA GLU A 182 5.12 -15.09 -2.52
C GLU A 182 4.23 -15.05 -1.26
N GLU A 183 4.45 -14.08 -0.38
CA GLU A 183 3.70 -13.91 0.85
C GLU A 183 2.42 -13.08 0.68
N ARG A 184 2.22 -12.45 -0.49
CA ARG A 184 1.10 -11.54 -0.75
C ARG A 184 -0.18 -12.31 -1.03
N LYS A 185 -1.05 -12.42 -0.04
CA LYS A 185 -2.34 -13.12 -0.14
C LYS A 185 -3.47 -12.23 0.35
N LEU A 186 -4.59 -12.26 -0.35
CA LEU A 186 -5.79 -11.53 0.04
C LEU A 186 -6.58 -12.35 1.06
N THR A 187 -6.95 -11.71 2.18
CA THR A 187 -7.81 -12.33 3.20
C THR A 187 -9.22 -12.61 2.65
N LYS A 188 -9.95 -13.58 3.24
CA LYS A 188 -11.31 -13.92 2.80
C LYS A 188 -12.25 -12.70 2.85
N LEU A 189 -12.17 -11.93 3.94
CA LEU A 189 -12.99 -10.72 4.12
C LEU A 189 -12.69 -9.70 3.03
N ASN A 190 -11.41 -9.39 2.79
CA ASN A 190 -11.02 -8.42 1.77
C ASN A 190 -11.38 -8.87 0.36
N LYS A 191 -11.38 -10.18 0.06
CA LYS A 191 -11.91 -10.69 -1.22
C LYS A 191 -13.37 -10.33 -1.42
N ILE A 192 -14.20 -10.55 -0.40
CA ILE A 192 -15.63 -10.23 -0.46
C ILE A 192 -15.83 -8.72 -0.64
N MET A 193 -15.13 -7.90 0.14
CA MET A 193 -15.22 -6.45 0.07
C MET A 193 -14.78 -5.89 -1.29
N VAL A 194 -13.71 -6.45 -1.88
CA VAL A 194 -13.25 -6.09 -3.24
C VAL A 194 -14.32 -6.46 -4.28
N ILE A 195 -14.93 -7.63 -4.20
CA ILE A 195 -16.00 -8.04 -5.12
C ILE A 195 -17.20 -7.11 -5.01
N LEU A 196 -17.64 -6.78 -3.78
CA LEU A 196 -18.76 -5.87 -3.56
C LEU A 196 -18.48 -4.48 -4.13
N SER A 197 -17.29 -3.93 -3.91
CA SER A 197 -16.94 -2.61 -4.45
C SER A 197 -16.81 -2.59 -5.97
N ILE A 198 -16.37 -3.68 -6.61
CA ILE A 198 -16.39 -3.81 -8.07
C ILE A 198 -17.84 -3.81 -8.59
N ILE A 199 -18.73 -4.54 -7.93
CA ILE A 199 -20.15 -4.56 -8.29
C ILE A 199 -20.72 -3.13 -8.23
N VAL A 200 -20.50 -2.41 -7.13
CA VAL A 200 -20.94 -1.02 -6.98
C VAL A 200 -20.39 -0.14 -8.11
N GLN A 201 -19.12 -0.29 -8.45
CA GLN A 201 -18.51 0.50 -9.51
C GLN A 201 -19.09 0.20 -10.89
N VAL A 202 -19.36 -1.06 -11.21
CA VAL A 202 -20.04 -1.45 -12.46
C VAL A 202 -21.43 -0.82 -12.55
N PHE A 203 -22.20 -0.82 -11.45
CA PHE A 203 -23.52 -0.18 -11.42
C PHE A 203 -23.42 1.36 -11.60
N LEU A 204 -22.39 2.01 -11.04
CA LEU A 204 -22.16 3.44 -11.29
C LEU A 204 -21.92 3.72 -12.77
N TYR A 205 -21.04 2.95 -13.43
CA TYR A 205 -20.79 3.13 -14.87
C TYR A 205 -22.04 2.89 -15.73
N ILE A 206 -22.84 1.86 -15.42
CA ILE A 206 -24.09 1.62 -16.14
C ILE A 206 -25.07 2.77 -15.91
N GLY A 207 -25.19 3.27 -14.69
CA GLY A 207 -26.05 4.38 -14.36
C GLY A 207 -25.66 5.68 -15.08
N ASP A 208 -24.37 6.00 -15.12
CA ASP A 208 -23.85 7.17 -15.84
C ASP A 208 -24.08 7.03 -17.36
N PHE A 209 -23.83 5.84 -17.93
CA PHE A 209 -24.06 5.60 -19.35
C PHE A 209 -25.52 5.73 -19.74
N MET A 210 -26.44 5.12 -18.98
CA MET A 210 -27.88 5.22 -19.22
C MET A 210 -28.41 6.65 -19.00
N GLY A 211 -27.85 7.37 -18.02
CA GLY A 211 -28.21 8.77 -17.74
C GLY A 211 -27.82 9.70 -18.88
N THR A 212 -26.67 9.52 -19.48
CA THR A 212 -26.23 10.31 -20.64
C THR A 212 -27.05 10.05 -21.89
N GLU A 213 -27.42 8.79 -22.16
CA GLU A 213 -28.31 8.43 -23.27
C GLU A 213 -29.72 9.01 -23.09
N LEU A 214 -30.28 8.97 -21.90
CA LEU A 214 -31.59 9.54 -21.61
C LEU A 214 -31.60 11.05 -21.75
N HIS A 215 -30.54 11.72 -21.29
CA HIS A 215 -30.39 13.17 -21.41
C HIS A 215 -30.26 13.61 -22.89
N ALA A 216 -29.45 12.89 -23.67
CA ALA A 216 -29.33 13.14 -25.11
C ALA A 216 -30.67 12.99 -25.85
N ALA A 217 -31.42 11.94 -25.52
CA ALA A 217 -32.75 11.69 -26.11
C ALA A 217 -33.77 12.82 -25.77
N THR A 218 -33.76 13.32 -24.52
CA THR A 218 -34.65 14.39 -24.09
C THR A 218 -34.29 15.73 -24.73
N VAL A 219 -33.01 16.03 -24.94
CA VAL A 219 -32.57 17.24 -25.64
C VAL A 219 -32.99 17.19 -27.10
N MET A 220 -32.83 16.07 -27.81
CA MET A 220 -33.24 15.91 -29.19
C MET A 220 -34.77 16.06 -29.36
N ASP A 221 -35.59 15.50 -28.44
CA ASP A 221 -37.05 15.64 -28.49
C ASP A 221 -37.49 17.12 -28.25
N SER A 222 -36.78 17.86 -27.38
CA SER A 222 -37.05 19.29 -27.16
C SER A 222 -36.71 20.16 -28.35
N ASP A 223 -35.59 19.89 -29.04
CA ASP A 223 -35.17 20.61 -30.23
C ASP A 223 -36.11 20.32 -31.41
N GLU A 224 -36.61 19.08 -31.59
CA GLU A 224 -37.58 18.74 -32.61
C GLU A 224 -38.94 19.42 -32.37
N LYS A 225 -39.37 19.57 -31.11
CA LYS A 225 -40.58 20.32 -30.75
C LYS A 225 -40.44 21.79 -31.02
N MET A 226 -39.29 22.40 -30.68
CA MET A 226 -39.03 23.82 -31.00
C MET A 226 -39.05 24.11 -32.51
N LEU A 227 -38.45 23.22 -33.31
CA LEU A 227 -38.46 23.33 -34.77
C LEU A 227 -39.86 23.23 -35.36
N LYS A 228 -40.77 22.41 -34.80
CA LYS A 228 -42.18 22.31 -35.24
C LYS A 228 -43.04 23.49 -34.84
N GLU A 229 -42.66 24.28 -33.83
CA GLU A 229 -43.37 25.51 -33.43
C GLU A 229 -42.94 26.74 -34.24
N ILE A 230 -41.79 26.70 -34.92
CA ILE A 230 -41.25 27.80 -35.74
C ILE A 230 -41.69 27.68 -37.21
N CYS A 231 -42.09 26.51 -37.68
CA CYS A 231 -42.60 26.27 -39.04
C CYS A 231 -44.11 26.23 -39.10
#